data_d4d3d84a7975b87dc4eae3442e3bfd13
#
_entry.id   d4d3d84a7975b87dc4eae3442e3bfd13
#
_cell.length_a   1.000
_cell.length_b   1.000
_cell.length_c   1.000
_cell.angle_alpha   90.00
_cell.angle_beta   90.00
_cell.angle_gamma   90.00
#
_symmetry.space_group_name_H-M   'P 1'
#
loop_
_entity.id
_entity.type
_entity.pdbx_description
1 polymer ?
#
loop_
_entity_poly.entity_id
_entity_poly.type
_entity_poly.pdbx_seq_one_letter_code
_entity_poly.pdbx_strand_id
1 'polypeptide(L)'
;MMLMVVLSALVAAHVSGDSTLVVRAALLYVAAHSLISYFIAGAAKLASASWRSGAALAAFASTPHFASPKALGRQLQSPARQRAASWAVIAFECSVPLVLVHPTAATAFVIAAFCFHLGNVWAFGLNRFLIVWAATWPALVYASTLIR
;
A
#
# COMPACT_ATOMS: atom_id res chain seq x y z
N MET A 1 -5.25 6.75 -9.91
CA MET A 1 -3.98 6.45 -10.64
C MET A 1 -3.71 4.95 -10.69
N MET A 2 -3.55 4.24 -9.56
CA MET A 2 -3.22 2.79 -9.56
C MET A 2 -4.19 1.90 -10.36
N LEU A 3 -5.49 2.17 -10.31
CA LEU A 3 -6.47 1.44 -11.12
C LEU A 3 -6.18 1.53 -12.63
N MET A 4 -5.78 2.71 -13.11
CA MET A 4 -5.44 2.90 -14.53
C MET A 4 -4.17 2.12 -14.91
N VAL A 5 -3.20 2.03 -13.99
CA VAL A 5 -1.99 1.22 -14.18
C VAL A 5 -2.34 -0.26 -14.36
N VAL A 6 -3.19 -0.79 -13.49
CA VAL A 6 -3.64 -2.20 -13.57
C VAL A 6 -4.44 -2.45 -14.85
N LEU A 7 -5.40 -1.57 -15.16
CA LEU A 7 -6.24 -1.72 -16.36
C LEU A 7 -5.42 -1.63 -17.64
N SER A 8 -4.48 -0.68 -17.76
CA SER A 8 -3.62 -0.58 -18.95
C SER A 8 -2.73 -1.81 -19.13
N ALA A 9 -2.21 -2.36 -18.04
CA ALA A 9 -1.42 -3.58 -18.08
C ALA A 9 -2.25 -4.80 -18.53
N LEU A 10 -3.49 -4.94 -18.04
CA LEU A 10 -4.40 -6.00 -18.44
C LEU A 10 -4.80 -5.88 -19.93
N VAL A 11 -5.11 -4.66 -20.39
CA VAL A 11 -5.44 -4.42 -21.80
C VAL A 11 -4.26 -4.75 -22.69
N ALA A 12 -3.05 -4.32 -22.35
CA ALA A 12 -1.85 -4.63 -23.14
C ALA A 12 -1.60 -6.14 -23.23
N ALA A 13 -1.73 -6.86 -22.11
CA ALA A 13 -1.60 -8.31 -22.08
C ALA A 13 -2.64 -9.00 -22.98
N HIS A 14 -3.90 -8.60 -22.88
CA HIS A 14 -5.01 -9.17 -23.65
C HIS A 14 -4.87 -8.90 -25.16
N VAL A 15 -4.60 -7.66 -25.55
CA VAL A 15 -4.47 -7.26 -26.99
C VAL A 15 -3.27 -7.92 -27.64
N SER A 16 -2.21 -8.25 -26.89
CA SER A 16 -1.03 -8.94 -27.42
C SER A 16 -1.23 -10.45 -27.65
N GLY A 17 -2.44 -10.99 -27.43
CA GLY A 17 -2.71 -12.43 -27.52
C GLY A 17 -1.94 -13.22 -26.45
N ASP A 18 -1.80 -12.69 -25.26
CA ASP A 18 -1.09 -13.27 -24.12
C ASP A 18 0.39 -13.59 -24.42
N SER A 19 1.03 -12.78 -25.27
CA SER A 19 2.47 -12.86 -25.49
C SER A 19 3.22 -12.84 -24.16
N THR A 20 4.02 -13.87 -23.90
CA THR A 20 4.79 -14.02 -22.65
C THR A 20 5.64 -12.79 -22.33
N LEU A 21 6.22 -12.14 -23.35
CA LEU A 21 7.02 -10.93 -23.16
C LEU A 21 6.15 -9.77 -22.67
N VAL A 22 4.99 -9.56 -23.28
CA VAL A 22 4.09 -8.45 -22.90
C VAL A 22 3.48 -8.69 -21.52
N VAL A 23 3.10 -9.92 -21.20
CA VAL A 23 2.59 -10.28 -19.87
C VAL A 23 3.64 -10.01 -18.79
N ARG A 24 4.90 -10.42 -19.00
CA ARG A 24 6.00 -10.14 -18.06
C ARG A 24 6.25 -8.64 -17.91
N ALA A 25 6.28 -7.90 -19.02
CA ALA A 25 6.45 -6.45 -19.00
C ALA A 25 5.30 -5.76 -18.25
N ALA A 26 4.07 -6.19 -18.45
CA ALA A 26 2.89 -5.69 -17.76
C ALA A 26 2.97 -5.93 -16.25
N LEU A 27 3.36 -7.13 -15.82
CA LEU A 27 3.56 -7.44 -14.40
C LEU A 27 4.66 -6.58 -13.77
N LEU A 28 5.80 -6.41 -14.44
CA LEU A 28 6.88 -5.56 -13.95
C LEU A 28 6.49 -4.09 -13.89
N TYR A 29 5.72 -3.61 -14.86
CA TYR A 29 5.17 -2.26 -14.86
C TYR A 29 4.26 -2.02 -13.64
N VAL A 30 3.34 -2.94 -13.34
CA VAL A 30 2.47 -2.85 -12.17
C VAL A 30 3.28 -2.93 -10.88
N ALA A 31 4.26 -3.84 -10.81
CA ALA A 31 5.14 -3.98 -9.65
C ALA A 31 5.94 -2.69 -9.38
N ALA A 32 6.57 -2.13 -10.42
CA ALA A 32 7.34 -0.89 -10.31
C ALA A 32 6.48 0.28 -9.80
N HIS A 33 5.27 0.46 -10.36
CA HIS A 33 4.36 1.49 -9.89
C HIS A 33 3.92 1.29 -8.45
N SER A 34 3.70 0.04 -8.02
CA SER A 34 3.35 -0.28 -6.63
C SER A 34 4.49 0.04 -5.68
N LEU A 35 5.71 -0.41 -6.00
CA LEU A 35 6.92 -0.14 -5.21
C LEU A 35 7.14 1.37 -5.04
N ILE A 36 7.11 2.11 -6.15
CA ILE A 36 7.29 3.57 -6.14
C ILE A 36 6.19 4.25 -5.33
N SER A 37 4.93 3.83 -5.49
CA SER A 37 3.79 4.45 -4.80
C SER A 37 3.85 4.26 -3.29
N TYR A 38 4.13 3.05 -2.80
CA TYR A 38 4.30 2.80 -1.36
C TYR A 38 5.51 3.58 -0.82
N PHE A 39 6.66 3.50 -1.52
CA PHE A 39 7.88 4.14 -1.05
C PHE A 39 7.75 5.67 -0.98
N ILE A 40 7.20 6.30 -2.02
CA ILE A 40 7.00 7.76 -2.02
C ILE A 40 6.00 8.16 -0.94
N ALA A 41 4.92 7.39 -0.73
CA ALA A 41 3.96 7.66 0.33
C ALA A 41 4.61 7.58 1.72
N GLY A 42 5.44 6.56 1.97
CA GLY A 42 6.20 6.41 3.21
C GLY A 42 7.23 7.52 3.39
N ALA A 43 8.03 7.83 2.37
CA ALA A 43 9.05 8.87 2.40
C ALA A 43 8.45 10.27 2.65
N ALA A 44 7.32 10.58 2.01
CA ALA A 44 6.61 11.85 2.24
C ALA A 44 6.11 11.97 3.68
N LYS A 45 5.57 10.88 4.25
CA LYS A 45 5.16 10.84 5.66
C LYS A 45 6.37 10.94 6.60
N LEU A 46 7.46 10.26 6.28
CA LEU A 46 8.70 10.33 7.04
C LEU A 46 9.28 11.75 7.05
N ALA A 47 9.21 12.48 5.96
CA ALA A 47 9.65 13.87 5.87
C ALA A 47 8.74 14.83 6.66
N SER A 48 7.47 14.50 6.86
CA SER A 48 6.47 15.36 7.51
C SER A 48 6.54 15.31 9.04
N ALA A 49 6.75 16.45 9.69
CA ALA A 49 6.73 16.55 11.16
C ALA A 49 5.37 16.18 11.77
N SER A 50 4.26 16.52 11.09
CA SER A 50 2.91 16.19 11.56
C SER A 50 2.63 14.69 11.51
N TRP A 51 3.20 13.97 10.54
CA TRP A 51 3.13 12.52 10.50
C TRP A 51 4.02 11.90 11.58
N ARG A 52 5.26 12.35 11.75
CA ARG A 52 6.17 11.82 12.79
C ARG A 52 5.64 12.04 14.21
N SER A 53 4.90 13.12 14.46
CA SER A 53 4.26 13.36 15.75
C SER A 53 2.96 12.57 15.95
N GLY A 54 2.35 12.05 14.87
CA GLY A 54 1.04 11.40 14.89
C GLY A 54 -0.14 12.35 14.69
N ALA A 55 0.09 13.66 14.69
CA ALA A 55 -0.98 14.67 14.56
C ALA A 55 -1.75 14.55 13.23
N ALA A 56 -1.06 14.26 12.13
CA ALA A 56 -1.70 14.07 10.84
C ALA A 56 -2.67 12.88 10.84
N LEU A 57 -2.27 11.74 11.42
CA LEU A 57 -3.13 10.56 11.52
C LEU A 57 -4.34 10.82 12.41
N ALA A 58 -4.16 11.54 13.52
CA ALA A 58 -5.26 11.92 14.42
C ALA A 58 -6.25 12.86 13.73
N ALA A 59 -5.75 13.87 13.00
CA ALA A 59 -6.58 14.78 12.22
C ALA A 59 -7.37 14.03 11.14
N PHE A 60 -6.73 13.10 10.44
CA PHE A 60 -7.40 12.27 9.44
C PHE A 60 -8.52 11.42 10.05
N ALA A 61 -8.26 10.78 11.19
CA ALA A 61 -9.24 9.95 11.90
C ALA A 61 -10.41 10.76 12.49
N SER A 62 -10.24 12.06 12.72
CA SER A 62 -11.29 12.96 13.23
C SER A 62 -12.12 13.63 12.12
N THR A 63 -11.77 13.43 10.85
CA THR A 63 -12.47 14.06 9.72
C THR A 63 -13.87 13.43 9.53
N PRO A 64 -14.97 14.24 9.51
CA PRO A 64 -16.34 13.70 9.47
C PRO A 64 -16.67 12.87 8.21
N HIS A 65 -15.93 13.07 7.11
CA HIS A 65 -16.13 12.33 5.86
C HIS A 65 -15.64 10.88 5.93
N PHE A 66 -14.77 10.57 6.86
CA PHE A 66 -14.34 9.20 7.11
C PHE A 66 -15.17 8.66 8.27
N ALA A 67 -15.99 7.64 8.00
CA ALA A 67 -16.84 6.98 9.00
C ALA A 67 -15.98 6.21 10.02
N SER A 68 -15.10 6.94 10.69
CA SER A 68 -14.21 6.35 11.70
C SER A 68 -15.05 5.80 12.85
N PRO A 69 -14.92 4.50 13.18
CA PRO A 69 -15.61 3.93 14.33
C PRO A 69 -15.24 4.70 15.60
N LYS A 70 -16.22 4.92 16.48
CA LYS A 70 -15.96 5.54 17.81
C LYS A 70 -14.83 4.85 18.57
N ALA A 71 -14.63 3.55 18.33
CA ALA A 71 -13.53 2.77 18.87
C ALA A 71 -12.15 3.27 18.42
N LEU A 72 -11.97 3.60 17.12
CA LEU A 72 -10.71 4.15 16.62
C LEU A 72 -10.42 5.54 17.19
N GLY A 73 -11.43 6.41 17.27
CA GLY A 73 -11.31 7.71 17.92
C GLY A 73 -10.81 7.60 19.36
N ARG A 74 -11.35 6.65 20.13
CA ARG A 74 -10.88 6.36 21.50
C ARG A 74 -9.44 5.84 21.54
N GLN A 75 -9.06 4.97 20.61
CA GLN A 75 -7.70 4.44 20.52
C GLN A 75 -6.67 5.54 20.22
N LEU A 76 -7.04 6.52 19.40
CA LEU A 76 -6.18 7.63 18.98
C LEU A 76 -6.27 8.88 19.88
N GLN A 77 -6.90 8.79 21.07
CA GLN A 77 -6.90 9.90 22.04
C GLN A 77 -5.54 10.13 22.71
N SER A 78 -4.71 9.09 22.85
CA SER A 78 -3.38 9.21 23.43
C SER A 78 -2.35 9.65 22.40
N PRO A 79 -1.59 10.74 22.62
CA PRO A 79 -0.51 11.16 21.73
C PRO A 79 0.52 10.06 21.45
N ALA A 80 0.83 9.23 22.44
CA ALA A 80 1.74 8.10 22.27
C ALA A 80 1.21 7.07 21.27
N ARG A 81 -0.11 6.76 21.33
CA ARG A 81 -0.73 5.82 20.38
C ARG A 81 -0.82 6.41 18.98
N GLN A 82 -1.15 7.71 18.85
CA GLN A 82 -1.14 8.40 17.56
C GLN A 82 0.24 8.31 16.90
N ARG A 83 1.28 8.59 17.67
CA ARG A 83 2.67 8.52 17.21
C ARG A 83 3.06 7.09 16.83
N ALA A 84 2.76 6.10 17.67
CA ALA A 84 3.07 4.70 17.39
C ALA A 84 2.36 4.20 16.12
N ALA A 85 1.08 4.48 15.96
CA ALA A 85 0.31 4.12 14.76
C ALA A 85 0.85 4.80 13.50
N SER A 86 1.22 6.09 13.59
CA SER A 86 1.81 6.82 12.47
C SER A 86 3.16 6.24 12.06
N TRP A 87 4.03 5.89 13.02
CA TRP A 87 5.30 5.25 12.72
C TRP A 87 5.13 3.84 12.15
N ALA A 88 4.11 3.09 12.58
CA ALA A 88 3.80 1.79 11.98
C ALA A 88 3.43 1.94 10.49
N VAL A 89 2.64 2.94 10.13
CA VAL A 89 2.32 3.25 8.73
C VAL A 89 3.58 3.63 7.94
N ILE A 90 4.40 4.54 8.48
CA ILE A 90 5.65 4.97 7.83
C ILE A 90 6.59 3.78 7.61
N ALA A 91 6.82 2.99 8.63
CA ALA A 91 7.69 1.82 8.56
C ALA A 91 7.19 0.79 7.54
N PHE A 92 5.87 0.51 7.53
CA PHE A 92 5.26 -0.37 6.55
C PHE A 92 5.46 0.12 5.13
N GLU A 93 5.14 1.38 4.83
CA GLU A 93 5.25 1.92 3.47
C GLU A 93 6.71 2.03 3.01
N CYS A 94 7.64 2.40 3.90
CA CYS A 94 9.06 2.47 3.60
C CYS A 94 9.72 1.08 3.47
N SER A 95 9.11 0.01 4.00
CA SER A 95 9.66 -1.34 3.92
C SER A 95 9.45 -2.01 2.56
N VAL A 96 8.66 -1.43 1.66
CA VAL A 96 8.33 -2.04 0.36
C VAL A 96 9.56 -2.45 -0.48
N PRO A 97 10.74 -1.80 -0.45
CA PRO A 97 11.90 -2.28 -1.21
C PRO A 97 12.38 -3.68 -0.78
N LEU A 98 12.06 -4.11 0.46
CA LEU A 98 12.39 -5.45 0.95
C LEU A 98 11.70 -6.57 0.15
N VAL A 99 10.60 -6.25 -0.54
CA VAL A 99 9.92 -7.16 -1.48
C VAL A 99 10.89 -7.71 -2.53
N LEU A 100 11.88 -6.90 -2.94
CA LEU A 100 12.87 -7.27 -3.95
C LEU A 100 14.02 -8.13 -3.40
N VAL A 101 14.15 -8.27 -2.09
CA VAL A 101 15.27 -9.00 -1.48
C VAL A 101 15.05 -10.52 -1.54
N HIS A 102 13.82 -10.97 -1.26
CA HIS A 102 13.49 -12.41 -1.25
C HIS A 102 11.98 -12.64 -1.36
N PRO A 103 11.52 -13.74 -2.00
CA PRO A 103 10.08 -14.06 -2.13
C PRO A 103 9.33 -14.18 -0.81
N THR A 104 9.98 -14.65 0.26
CA THR A 104 9.35 -14.67 1.59
C THR A 104 9.12 -13.28 2.15
N ALA A 105 10.02 -12.32 1.89
CA ALA A 105 9.82 -10.93 2.24
C ALA A 105 8.66 -10.31 1.44
N ALA A 106 8.54 -10.65 0.17
CA ALA A 106 7.40 -10.24 -0.67
C ALA A 106 6.07 -10.78 -0.11
N THR A 107 6.02 -12.06 0.24
CA THR A 107 4.84 -12.67 0.85
C THR A 107 4.48 -12.02 2.19
N ALA A 108 5.47 -11.80 3.06
CA ALA A 108 5.25 -11.12 4.33
C ALA A 108 4.74 -9.69 4.14
N PHE A 109 5.30 -8.94 3.17
CA PHE A 109 4.84 -7.60 2.83
C PHE A 109 3.39 -7.62 2.33
N VAL A 110 3.02 -8.56 1.45
CA VAL A 110 1.64 -8.69 0.94
C VAL A 110 0.65 -8.97 2.06
N ILE A 111 0.99 -9.84 3.03
CA ILE A 111 0.15 -10.09 4.20
C ILE A 111 0.00 -8.81 5.03
N ALA A 112 1.09 -8.10 5.29
CA ALA A 112 1.04 -6.82 6.00
C ALA A 112 0.22 -5.77 5.24
N ALA A 113 0.35 -5.70 3.91
CA ALA A 113 -0.42 -4.82 3.04
C ALA A 113 -1.93 -5.15 3.09
N PHE A 114 -2.28 -6.43 3.08
CA PHE A 114 -3.68 -6.85 3.24
C PHE A 114 -4.24 -6.36 4.59
N CYS A 115 -3.55 -6.61 5.69
CA CYS A 115 -3.97 -6.15 7.01
C CYS A 115 -4.08 -4.62 7.09
N PHE A 116 -3.10 -3.91 6.52
CA PHE A 116 -3.09 -2.45 6.46
C PHE A 116 -4.29 -1.89 5.68
N HIS A 117 -4.56 -2.40 4.47
CA HIS A 117 -5.68 -1.94 3.67
C HIS A 117 -7.03 -2.37 4.25
N LEU A 118 -7.12 -3.56 4.86
CA LEU A 118 -8.32 -3.98 5.59
C LEU A 118 -8.58 -3.07 6.80
N GLY A 119 -7.52 -2.67 7.51
CA GLY A 119 -7.60 -1.66 8.56
C GLY A 119 -8.14 -0.32 8.05
N ASN A 120 -7.70 0.11 6.85
CA ASN A 120 -8.20 1.33 6.21
C ASN A 120 -9.68 1.21 5.77
N VAL A 121 -10.12 0.02 5.33
CA VAL A 121 -11.53 -0.26 5.07
C VAL A 121 -12.36 -0.10 6.34
N TRP A 122 -11.92 -0.73 7.41
CA TRP A 122 -12.61 -0.69 8.69
C TRP A 122 -12.59 0.71 9.33
N ALA A 123 -11.43 1.39 9.28
CA ALA A 123 -11.25 2.67 9.94
C ALA A 123 -11.86 3.84 9.16
N PHE A 124 -11.83 3.82 7.83
CA PHE A 124 -12.10 4.96 6.97
C PHE A 124 -13.09 4.65 5.84
N GLY A 125 -13.62 3.43 5.74
CA GLY A 125 -14.53 3.04 4.66
C GLY A 125 -13.87 2.99 3.26
N LEU A 126 -12.54 2.87 3.18
CA LEU A 126 -11.78 2.96 1.94
C LEU A 126 -11.78 1.63 1.15
N ASN A 127 -12.97 1.06 0.86
CA ASN A 127 -13.13 -0.25 0.21
C ASN A 127 -12.41 -0.34 -1.15
N ARG A 128 -12.48 0.72 -1.95
CA ARG A 128 -11.84 0.77 -3.28
C ARG A 128 -10.32 0.65 -3.20
N PHE A 129 -9.72 1.15 -2.12
CA PHE A 129 -8.29 1.03 -1.91
C PHE A 129 -7.85 -0.42 -1.76
N LEU A 130 -8.55 -1.21 -0.94
CA LEU A 130 -8.23 -2.62 -0.76
C LEU A 130 -8.27 -3.38 -2.10
N ILE A 131 -9.33 -3.20 -2.89
CA ILE A 131 -9.51 -3.92 -4.17
C ILE A 131 -8.40 -3.55 -5.16
N VAL A 132 -8.14 -2.25 -5.33
CA VAL A 132 -7.15 -1.77 -6.30
C VAL A 132 -5.73 -2.19 -5.91
N TRP A 133 -5.39 -2.15 -4.63
CA TRP A 133 -4.07 -2.56 -4.17
C TRP A 133 -3.90 -4.08 -4.20
N ALA A 134 -4.94 -4.85 -3.83
CA ALA A 134 -4.92 -6.30 -3.93
C ALA A 134 -4.61 -6.79 -5.36
N ALA A 135 -5.13 -6.09 -6.38
CA ALA A 135 -4.85 -6.41 -7.78
C ALA A 135 -3.36 -6.22 -8.16
N THR A 136 -2.57 -5.48 -7.38
CA THR A 136 -1.14 -5.27 -7.64
C THR A 136 -0.22 -6.29 -6.96
N TRP A 137 -0.68 -6.98 -5.93
CA TRP A 137 0.17 -7.87 -5.12
C TRP A 137 0.74 -9.07 -5.87
N PRO A 138 0.01 -9.74 -6.80
CA PRO A 138 0.61 -10.79 -7.62
C PRO A 138 1.82 -10.31 -8.41
N ALA A 139 1.79 -9.06 -8.89
CA ALA A 139 2.90 -8.46 -9.62
C ALA A 139 4.12 -8.22 -8.71
N LEU A 140 3.91 -7.81 -7.45
CA LEU A 140 4.99 -7.67 -6.47
C LEU A 140 5.67 -9.02 -6.15
N VAL A 141 4.85 -10.07 -5.94
CA VAL A 141 5.38 -11.43 -5.71
C VAL A 141 6.15 -11.90 -6.94
N TYR A 142 5.62 -11.70 -8.15
CA TYR A 142 6.30 -12.06 -9.39
C TYR A 142 7.65 -11.35 -9.51
N ALA A 143 7.70 -10.04 -9.29
CA ALA A 143 8.95 -9.27 -9.38
C ALA A 143 10.03 -9.81 -8.43
N SER A 144 9.65 -10.25 -7.22
CA SER A 144 10.58 -10.82 -6.25
C SER A 144 11.22 -12.14 -6.69
N THR A 145 10.60 -12.86 -7.63
CA THR A 145 11.15 -14.12 -8.16
C THR A 145 12.21 -13.93 -9.22
N LEU A 146 12.33 -12.72 -9.78
CA LEU A 146 13.26 -12.42 -10.87
C LEU A 146 14.65 -11.96 -10.40
N ILE A 147 14.82 -11.67 -9.12
CA ILE A 147 16.05 -11.10 -8.53
C ILE A 147 16.89 -12.19 -7.82
N ARG A 148 16.82 -13.40 -8.35
CA ARG A 148 17.64 -14.54 -7.90
C ARG A 148 18.89 -14.71 -8.75
#